data_646f69ac5acd1943e5d784a7ffe14fbc
#
_entry.id   646f69ac5acd1943e5d784a7ffe14fbc
#
_cell.length_a   1.000
_cell.length_b   1.000
_cell.length_c   1.000
_cell.angle_alpha   90.00
_cell.angle_beta   90.00
_cell.angle_gamma   90.00
#
_symmetry.space_group_name_H-M   'P 1'
#
loop_
_entity.id
_entity.type
_entity.pdbx_description
1 polymer ?
#
loop_
_entity_poly.entity_id
_entity_poly.type
_entity_poly.pdbx_seq_one_letter_code
_entity_poly.pdbx_strand_id
1 'polypeptide(L)'
;VVEALLPVLDDLHMAKEHGELTEGPLLAIAEKLEATLGRFGVVRLGEVGETFDPTVHEALMHLPEADLPEGATETTIVQVMQPGFKVGDRVVRAARVAVADPA
;
A
#
# COMPACT_ATOMS: atom_id res chain seq x y z
N VAL A 1 -12.11 -9.49 12.32
CA VAL A 1 -11.36 -8.55 13.16
C VAL A 1 -10.50 -7.62 12.28
N VAL A 2 -9.77 -8.18 11.32
CA VAL A 2 -8.91 -7.37 10.44
C VAL A 2 -9.74 -6.37 9.64
N GLU A 3 -10.88 -6.78 9.12
CA GLU A 3 -11.76 -5.89 8.36
C GLU A 3 -12.23 -4.70 9.20
N ALA A 4 -12.48 -4.91 10.47
CA ALA A 4 -12.89 -3.85 11.38
C ALA A 4 -11.76 -2.85 11.64
N LEU A 5 -10.50 -3.25 11.49
CA LEU A 5 -9.33 -2.41 11.66
C LEU A 5 -8.93 -1.64 10.39
N LEU A 6 -9.48 -2.00 9.24
CA LEU A 6 -9.10 -1.34 7.98
C LEU A 6 -9.28 0.19 8.02
N PRO A 7 -10.37 0.74 8.56
CA PRO A 7 -10.50 2.19 8.65
C PRO A 7 -9.37 2.85 9.45
N VAL A 8 -8.93 2.20 10.53
CA VAL A 8 -7.81 2.72 11.35
C VAL A 8 -6.51 2.69 10.55
N LEU A 9 -6.27 1.59 9.84
CA LEU A 9 -5.08 1.44 9.01
C LEU A 9 -5.07 2.45 7.86
N ASP A 10 -6.24 2.75 7.29
CA ASP A 10 -6.38 3.77 6.26
C ASP A 10 -6.05 5.15 6.80
N ASP A 11 -6.52 5.46 8.01
CA ASP A 11 -6.24 6.75 8.65
C ASP A 11 -4.74 6.90 8.94
N LEU A 12 -4.07 5.83 9.36
CA LEU A 12 -2.63 5.84 9.55
C LEU A 12 -1.88 6.06 8.24
N HIS A 13 -2.35 5.44 7.17
CA HIS A 13 -1.76 5.63 5.85
C HIS A 13 -1.89 7.08 5.40
N MET A 14 -3.07 7.66 5.55
CA MET A 14 -3.32 9.06 5.19
C MET A 14 -2.46 10.00 6.01
N ALA A 15 -2.29 9.74 7.30
CA ALA A 15 -1.45 10.56 8.16
C ALA A 15 0.01 10.53 7.71
N LYS A 16 0.52 9.37 7.30
CA LYS A 16 1.87 9.25 6.75
C LYS A 16 2.02 10.00 5.44
N GLU A 17 1.05 9.87 4.54
CA GLU A 17 1.06 10.55 3.24
C GLU A 17 1.04 12.07 3.39
N HIS A 18 0.39 12.58 4.42
CA HIS A 18 0.29 14.01 4.69
C HIS A 18 1.42 14.54 5.58
N GLY A 19 2.40 13.70 5.89
CA GLY A 19 3.57 14.10 6.68
C GLY A 19 3.30 14.26 8.17
N GLU A 20 2.16 13.80 8.66
CA GLU A 20 1.81 13.93 10.08
C GLU A 20 2.42 12.85 10.97
N LEU A 21 2.82 11.71 10.36
CA LEU A 21 3.48 10.61 11.06
C LEU A 21 4.87 10.39 10.46
N THR A 22 5.78 11.34 10.66
CA THR A 22 7.13 11.25 10.15
C THR A 22 8.15 10.86 11.21
N GLU A 23 7.83 11.10 12.48
CA GLU A 23 8.72 10.77 13.60
C GLU A 23 7.95 10.80 14.91
N GLY A 24 8.60 10.34 15.98
CA GLY A 24 8.07 10.42 17.33
C GLY A 24 7.24 9.21 17.75
N PRO A 25 6.62 9.32 18.96
CA PRO A 25 5.92 8.17 19.56
C PRO A 25 4.75 7.64 18.74
N LEU A 26 4.03 8.49 18.03
CA LEU A 26 2.88 8.06 17.22
C LEU A 26 3.33 7.21 16.04
N LEU A 27 4.45 7.56 15.41
CA LEU A 27 5.00 6.74 14.34
C LEU A 27 5.42 5.37 14.87
N ALA A 28 6.07 5.34 16.04
CA ALA A 28 6.49 4.08 16.66
C ALA A 28 5.29 3.18 16.97
N ILE A 29 4.19 3.76 17.44
CA ILE A 29 2.96 3.01 17.73
C ILE A 29 2.35 2.47 16.43
N ALA A 30 2.32 3.26 15.37
CA ALA A 30 1.80 2.83 14.08
C ALA A 30 2.62 1.67 13.50
N GLU A 31 3.93 1.76 13.56
CA GLU A 31 4.82 0.70 13.10
C GLU A 31 4.67 -0.56 13.92
N LYS A 32 4.50 -0.42 15.24
CA LYS A 32 4.29 -1.56 16.12
C LYS A 32 2.96 -2.25 15.82
N LEU A 33 1.92 -1.49 15.51
CA LEU A 33 0.63 -2.06 15.12
C LEU A 33 0.78 -2.90 13.85
N GLU A 34 1.43 -2.37 12.82
CA GLU A 34 1.64 -3.10 11.57
C GLU A 34 2.49 -4.35 11.78
N ALA A 35 3.56 -4.24 12.57
CA ALA A 35 4.42 -5.38 12.89
C ALA A 35 3.65 -6.46 13.66
N THR A 36 2.82 -6.05 14.62
CA THR A 36 2.01 -6.97 15.41
C THR A 36 1.01 -7.71 14.52
N LEU A 37 0.34 -7.02 13.62
CA LEU A 37 -0.58 -7.63 12.66
C LEU A 37 0.15 -8.61 11.75
N GLY A 38 1.38 -8.29 11.34
CA GLY A 38 2.20 -9.19 10.53
C GLY A 38 2.47 -10.53 11.21
N ARG A 39 2.58 -10.52 12.54
CA ARG A 39 2.76 -11.76 13.31
C ARG A 39 1.54 -12.68 13.27
N PHE A 40 0.38 -12.14 12.95
CA PHE A 40 -0.86 -12.89 12.78
C PHE A 40 -1.18 -13.17 11.31
N GLY A 41 -0.21 -12.98 10.43
CA GLY A 41 -0.36 -13.28 9.01
C GLY A 41 -1.02 -12.18 8.20
N VAL A 42 -1.20 -11.00 8.76
CA VAL A 42 -1.75 -9.85 8.04
C VAL A 42 -0.64 -9.17 7.26
N VAL A 43 -0.75 -9.14 5.94
CA VAL A 43 0.25 -8.56 5.05
C VAL A 43 -0.35 -7.38 4.30
N ARG A 44 0.35 -6.26 4.32
CA ARG A 44 -0.04 -5.08 3.56
C ARG A 44 0.30 -5.29 2.09
N LEU A 45 -0.63 -4.90 1.21
CA LEU A 45 -0.47 -4.98 -0.23
C LEU A 45 -0.36 -3.57 -0.81
N GLY A 46 0.50 -3.42 -1.80
CA GLY A 46 0.68 -2.17 -2.53
C GLY A 46 1.76 -1.28 -1.92
N GLU A 47 2.90 -1.19 -2.61
CA GLU A 47 3.96 -0.24 -2.31
C GLU A 47 4.42 0.41 -3.60
N VAL A 48 4.80 1.68 -3.51
CA VAL A 48 5.41 2.39 -4.63
C VAL A 48 6.67 1.65 -5.07
N GLY A 49 6.78 1.40 -6.37
CA GLY A 49 7.91 0.66 -6.93
C GLY A 49 7.63 -0.80 -7.19
N GLU A 50 6.54 -1.35 -6.66
CA GLU A 50 6.17 -2.73 -6.94
C GLU A 50 5.60 -2.88 -8.35
N THR A 51 5.81 -4.05 -8.97
CA THR A 51 5.15 -4.41 -10.21
C THR A 51 3.66 -4.58 -9.96
N PHE A 52 2.84 -4.00 -10.84
CA PHE A 52 1.39 -4.13 -10.74
C PHE A 52 0.96 -5.58 -10.92
N ASP A 53 0.14 -6.08 -9.99
CA ASP A 53 -0.42 -7.43 -10.01
C ASP A 53 -1.94 -7.35 -9.90
N PRO A 54 -2.69 -7.61 -10.97
CA PRO A 54 -4.14 -7.47 -10.94
C PRO A 54 -4.87 -8.39 -9.97
N THR A 55 -4.18 -9.40 -9.42
CA THR A 55 -4.79 -10.29 -8.42
C THR A 55 -4.86 -9.67 -7.04
N VAL A 56 -4.02 -8.68 -6.75
CA VAL A 56 -3.94 -8.03 -5.43
C VAL A 56 -3.99 -6.51 -5.49
N HIS A 57 -3.94 -5.92 -6.69
CA HIS A 57 -3.99 -4.48 -6.89
C HIS A 57 -5.12 -4.10 -7.83
N GLU A 58 -5.70 -2.93 -7.61
CA GLU A 58 -6.70 -2.33 -8.50
C GLU A 58 -6.14 -1.00 -9.01
N ALA A 59 -5.91 -0.91 -10.31
CA ALA A 59 -5.39 0.30 -10.93
C ALA A 59 -6.54 1.28 -11.17
N LEU A 60 -6.52 2.41 -10.50
CA LEU A 60 -7.53 3.46 -10.66
C LEU A 60 -7.12 4.48 -11.71
N MET A 61 -5.82 4.67 -11.91
CA MET A 61 -5.27 5.67 -12.82
C MET A 61 -4.01 5.15 -13.49
N HIS A 62 -3.81 5.55 -14.75
CA HIS A 62 -2.54 5.35 -15.44
C HIS A 62 -1.88 6.71 -15.59
N LEU A 63 -0.70 6.86 -14.99
CA LEU A 63 0.07 8.10 -15.00
C LEU A 63 1.14 8.06 -16.09
N PRO A 64 1.73 9.22 -16.43
CA PRO A 64 2.75 9.28 -17.48
C PRO A 64 3.96 8.40 -17.20
N GLU A 65 4.58 7.89 -18.25
CA GLU A 65 5.80 7.09 -18.17
C GLU A 65 6.91 7.78 -17.36
N ALA A 66 6.94 9.12 -17.38
CA ALA A 66 7.92 9.88 -16.63
C ALA A 66 7.90 9.60 -15.13
N ASP A 67 6.79 9.07 -14.59
CA ASP A 67 6.67 8.73 -13.19
C ASP A 67 7.25 7.34 -12.86
N LEU A 68 7.66 6.57 -13.88
CA LEU A 68 8.25 5.25 -13.65
C LEU A 68 9.63 5.36 -13.01
N PRO A 69 9.97 4.41 -12.11
CA PRO A 69 11.35 4.29 -11.65
C PRO A 69 12.28 3.96 -12.80
N GLU A 70 13.51 4.43 -12.71
CA GLU A 70 14.53 4.12 -13.71
C GLU A 70 14.71 2.60 -13.80
N GLY A 71 14.74 2.10 -15.04
CA GLY A 71 14.93 0.68 -15.30
C GLY A 71 13.66 -0.17 -15.20
N ALA A 72 12.50 0.42 -14.98
CA ALA A 72 11.25 -0.32 -14.93
C ALA A 72 10.91 -0.89 -16.32
N THR A 73 10.60 -2.18 -16.36
CA THR A 73 10.25 -2.89 -17.60
C THR A 73 8.80 -3.35 -17.63
N GLU A 74 8.07 -3.15 -16.54
CA GLU A 74 6.68 -3.59 -16.39
C GLU A 74 5.85 -2.44 -15.80
N THR A 75 4.52 -2.56 -15.92
CA THR A 75 3.60 -1.64 -15.27
C THR A 75 3.90 -1.61 -13.77
N THR A 76 4.17 -0.44 -13.26
CA THR A 76 4.67 -0.26 -11.90
C THR A 76 3.76 0.66 -11.11
N ILE A 77 3.57 0.35 -9.83
CA ILE A 77 2.84 1.20 -8.90
C ILE A 77 3.66 2.45 -8.62
N VAL A 78 3.07 3.61 -8.90
CA VAL A 78 3.73 4.91 -8.65
C VAL A 78 3.07 5.69 -7.51
N GLN A 79 1.85 5.29 -7.13
CA GLN A 79 1.15 5.90 -6.00
C GLN A 79 0.18 4.89 -5.41
N VAL A 80 0.10 4.83 -4.07
CA VAL A 80 -0.87 3.99 -3.36
C VAL A 80 -1.95 4.91 -2.79
N MET A 81 -3.15 4.81 -3.32
CA MET A 81 -4.29 5.61 -2.89
C MET A 81 -4.95 5.02 -1.65
N GLN A 82 -5.03 3.69 -1.61
CA GLN A 82 -5.56 2.97 -0.46
C GLN A 82 -4.83 1.63 -0.38
N PRO A 83 -4.17 1.32 0.74
CA PRO A 83 -3.47 0.05 0.86
C PRO A 83 -4.44 -1.12 0.88
N GLY A 84 -4.01 -2.25 0.37
CA GLY A 84 -4.74 -3.51 0.49
C GLY A 84 -4.15 -4.34 1.61
N PHE A 85 -4.85 -5.41 1.96
CA PHE A 85 -4.42 -6.33 3.00
C PHE A 85 -4.85 -7.76 2.65
N LYS A 86 -4.00 -8.72 3.02
CA LYS A 86 -4.35 -10.12 2.96
C LYS A 86 -4.04 -10.77 4.31
N VAL A 87 -4.76 -11.83 4.62
CA VAL A 87 -4.54 -12.65 5.81
C VAL A 87 -4.25 -14.07 5.30
N GLY A 88 -3.02 -14.52 5.49
CA GLY A 88 -2.59 -15.76 4.87
C GLY A 88 -2.69 -15.65 3.34
N ASP A 89 -3.43 -16.54 2.72
CA ASP A 89 -3.65 -16.53 1.26
C ASP A 89 -4.91 -15.78 0.83
N ARG A 90 -5.68 -15.27 1.80
CA ARG A 90 -6.94 -14.58 1.51
C ARG A 90 -6.73 -13.08 1.38
N VAL A 91 -7.08 -12.52 0.23
CA VAL A 91 -7.07 -11.08 0.03
C VAL A 91 -8.35 -10.50 0.67
N VAL A 92 -8.17 -9.70 1.73
CA VAL A 92 -9.29 -9.05 2.39
C VAL A 92 -9.73 -7.84 1.56
N ARG A 93 -8.77 -7.09 1.03
CA ARG A 93 -9.03 -5.92 0.20
C ARG A 93 -7.82 -5.68 -0.70
N ALA A 94 -8.08 -5.53 -2.02
CA ALA A 94 -7.02 -5.19 -2.96
C ALA A 94 -6.55 -3.76 -2.75
N ALA A 95 -5.27 -3.48 -3.02
CA ALA A 95 -4.74 -2.14 -2.96
C ALA A 95 -5.24 -1.31 -4.14
N ARG A 96 -5.65 -0.08 -3.89
CA ARG A 96 -6.04 0.86 -4.93
C ARG A 96 -4.86 1.76 -5.25
N VAL A 97 -4.41 1.70 -6.47
CA VAL A 97 -3.13 2.30 -6.86
C VAL A 97 -3.23 3.09 -8.16
N ALA A 98 -2.28 3.99 -8.36
CA ALA A 98 -2.01 4.58 -9.64
C ALA A 98 -0.75 3.93 -10.19
N VAL A 99 -0.76 3.60 -11.47
CA VAL A 99 0.35 2.90 -12.13
C VAL A 99 0.85 3.71 -13.31
N ALA A 100 2.05 3.39 -13.77
CA ALA A 100 2.60 3.91 -15.01
C ALA A 100 3.13 2.73 -15.82
N ASP A 101 2.89 2.77 -17.13
CA ASP A 101 3.33 1.74 -18.05
C ASP A 101 4.64 2.17 -18.71
N PRO A 102 5.58 1.23 -18.96
CA PRO A 102 6.74 1.53 -19.77
C PRO A 102 6.32 1.75 -21.23
N ALA A 103 7.11 2.54 -21.95
CA ALA A 103 6.82 2.84 -23.36
C ALA A 103 6.89 1.60 -24.25
#